data_8e822e873b1974f5be14335e2a7a2d5a
#
_entry.id   8e822e873b1974f5be14335e2a7a2d5a
#
_cell.length_a   1.000
_cell.length_b   1.000
_cell.length_c   1.000
_cell.angle_alpha   90.00
_cell.angle_beta   90.00
_cell.angle_gamma   90.00
#
_symmetry.space_group_name_H-M   'P 1'
#
loop_
_entity.id
_entity.type
_entity.pdbx_description
1 polymer ?
#
loop_
_entity_poly.entity_id
_entity_poly.type
_entity_poly.pdbx_seq_one_letter_code
_entity_poly.pdbx_strand_id
1 'polypeptide(L)'
;MKILVIIPAYNEEESILTTVQTLKNVHPEVDAIVVNDASKDNTKKILSENHIHYLDLPVNLGIGGGVQAGYMYAYRNGYDIAIQMDGDGQHPASELDKVIAPIKGEKADIVVGAFCTLWRSQMRFRAVALRSITAARF
;
A
#
# COMPACT_ATOMS: atom_id res chain seq x y z
N MET A 1 4.02 -4.91 16.64
CA MET A 1 3.26 -5.32 15.44
C MET A 1 3.84 -4.58 14.24
N LYS A 2 4.37 -5.32 13.27
CA LYS A 2 5.09 -4.78 12.12
C LYS A 2 4.11 -4.60 10.95
N ILE A 3 3.95 -3.37 10.46
CA ILE A 3 2.93 -3.01 9.46
C ILE A 3 3.62 -2.54 8.19
N LEU A 4 3.20 -3.07 7.04
CA LEU A 4 3.65 -2.67 5.72
C LEU A 4 2.50 -2.04 4.93
N VAL A 5 2.74 -0.87 4.37
CA VAL A 5 1.87 -0.25 3.36
C VAL A 5 2.45 -0.54 1.98
N ILE A 6 1.65 -1.17 1.13
CA ILE A 6 1.97 -1.54 -0.24
C ILE A 6 1.34 -0.51 -1.17
N ILE A 7 2.15 0.16 -1.95
CA ILE A 7 1.74 1.21 -2.88
C ILE A 7 2.03 0.76 -4.31
N PRO A 8 1.07 0.16 -5.02
CA PRO A 8 1.26 -0.15 -6.44
C PRO A 8 1.34 1.13 -7.25
N ALA A 9 2.30 1.20 -8.16
CA ALA A 9 2.54 2.36 -9.00
C ALA A 9 2.82 1.96 -10.46
N TYR A 10 2.08 2.58 -11.37
CA TYR A 10 2.32 2.50 -12.80
C TYR A 10 2.14 3.88 -13.42
N ASN A 11 3.25 4.48 -13.90
CA ASN A 11 3.26 5.84 -14.45
C ASN A 11 2.68 6.89 -13.47
N GLU A 12 3.20 6.91 -12.24
CA GLU A 12 2.77 7.80 -11.15
C GLU A 12 3.83 8.86 -10.82
N GLU A 13 4.60 9.32 -11.80
CA GLU A 13 5.69 10.27 -11.60
C GLU A 13 5.25 11.58 -10.93
N GLU A 14 4.01 12.01 -11.14
CA GLU A 14 3.49 13.26 -10.58
C GLU A 14 3.08 13.15 -9.11
N SER A 15 2.68 11.97 -8.65
CA SER A 15 2.04 11.79 -7.33
C SER A 15 2.82 10.92 -6.36
N ILE A 16 3.65 9.99 -6.83
CA ILE A 16 4.24 8.95 -5.99
C ILE A 16 5.11 9.50 -4.85
N LEU A 17 5.91 10.53 -5.12
CA LEU A 17 6.77 11.14 -4.10
C LEU A 17 5.94 11.74 -2.98
N THR A 18 4.95 12.57 -3.33
CA THR A 18 4.06 13.21 -2.36
C THR A 18 3.28 12.18 -1.55
N THR A 19 2.78 11.12 -2.20
CA THR A 19 2.05 10.04 -1.53
C THR A 19 2.90 9.36 -0.47
N VAL A 20 4.15 8.98 -0.79
CA VAL A 20 5.04 8.33 0.16
C VAL A 20 5.46 9.28 1.28
N GLN A 21 5.75 10.54 0.97
CA GLN A 21 6.12 11.54 1.98
C GLN A 21 4.97 11.81 2.94
N THR A 22 3.75 11.98 2.43
CA THR A 22 2.56 12.19 3.27
C THR A 22 2.33 11.00 4.19
N LEU A 23 2.43 9.77 3.67
CA LEU A 23 2.31 8.56 4.49
C LEU A 23 3.34 8.54 5.63
N LYS A 24 4.61 8.80 5.33
CA LYS A 24 5.68 8.81 6.34
C LYS A 24 5.52 9.90 7.38
N ASN A 25 4.97 11.05 7.00
CA ASN A 25 4.74 12.16 7.92
C ASN A 25 3.57 11.89 8.87
N VAL A 26 2.50 11.25 8.39
CA VAL A 26 1.31 10.95 9.18
C VAL A 26 1.49 9.68 10.00
N HIS A 27 2.15 8.68 9.43
CA HIS A 27 2.37 7.36 10.04
C HIS A 27 3.86 6.97 9.98
N PRO A 28 4.72 7.61 10.78
CA PRO A 28 6.15 7.28 10.81
C PRO A 28 6.43 5.86 11.33
N GLU A 29 5.46 5.25 12.01
CA GLU A 29 5.57 3.90 12.59
C GLU A 29 5.32 2.76 11.59
N VAL A 30 4.83 3.05 10.38
CA VAL A 30 4.61 2.02 9.36
C VAL A 30 5.71 2.02 8.32
N ASP A 31 6.05 0.85 7.84
CA ASP A 31 6.93 0.71 6.68
C ASP A 31 6.11 0.87 5.39
N ALA A 32 6.74 1.42 4.36
CA ALA A 32 6.14 1.57 3.04
C ALA A 32 7.01 0.93 1.98
N ILE A 33 6.38 0.25 1.02
CA ILE A 33 7.02 -0.26 -0.18
C ILE A 33 6.20 0.11 -1.41
N VAL A 34 6.87 0.69 -2.40
CA VAL A 34 6.26 0.94 -3.70
C VAL A 34 6.49 -0.26 -4.59
N VAL A 35 5.47 -0.72 -5.29
CA VAL A 35 5.61 -1.76 -6.31
C VAL A 35 5.54 -1.07 -7.67
N ASN A 36 6.70 -0.86 -8.29
CA ASN A 36 6.79 -0.29 -9.63
C ASN A 36 6.44 -1.36 -10.67
N ASP A 37 5.27 -1.25 -11.26
CA ASP A 37 4.72 -2.22 -12.22
C ASP A 37 5.18 -1.92 -13.65
N ALA A 38 6.50 -1.90 -13.86
CA ALA A 38 7.15 -1.60 -15.13
C ALA A 38 6.74 -0.24 -15.73
N SER A 39 6.77 0.82 -14.93
CA SER A 39 6.47 2.19 -15.36
C SER A 39 7.39 2.60 -16.52
N LYS A 40 6.84 3.35 -17.46
CA LYS A 40 7.53 3.87 -18.65
C LYS A 40 7.92 5.34 -18.53
N ASP A 41 7.44 6.01 -17.49
CA ASP A 41 7.76 7.40 -17.14
C ASP A 41 8.93 7.50 -16.14
N ASN A 42 9.08 8.62 -15.45
CA ASN A 42 10.13 8.84 -14.47
C ASN A 42 9.84 8.25 -13.08
N THR A 43 8.78 7.48 -12.88
CA THR A 43 8.42 6.90 -11.57
C THR A 43 9.61 6.19 -10.92
N LYS A 44 10.26 5.26 -11.63
CA LYS A 44 11.43 4.52 -11.11
C LYS A 44 12.58 5.44 -10.73
N LYS A 45 12.86 6.44 -11.55
CA LYS A 45 13.94 7.42 -11.29
C LYS A 45 13.66 8.21 -10.01
N ILE A 46 12.43 8.68 -9.82
CA ILE A 46 11.99 9.40 -8.63
C ILE A 46 12.16 8.55 -7.37
N LEU A 47 11.75 7.27 -7.43
CA LEU A 47 11.90 6.34 -6.32
C LEU A 47 13.36 6.15 -5.92
N SER A 48 14.25 5.95 -6.91
CA SER A 48 15.68 5.76 -6.68
C SER A 48 16.36 7.01 -6.13
N GLU A 49 16.10 8.17 -6.70
CA GLU A 49 16.73 9.44 -6.29
C GLU A 49 16.30 9.89 -4.88
N ASN A 50 15.09 9.53 -4.46
CA ASN A 50 14.57 9.85 -3.13
C ASN A 50 14.75 8.72 -2.10
N HIS A 51 15.52 7.69 -2.42
CA HIS A 51 15.79 6.54 -1.55
C HIS A 51 14.51 5.87 -1.00
N ILE A 52 13.47 5.84 -1.82
CA ILE A 52 12.21 5.16 -1.49
C ILE A 52 12.39 3.67 -1.76
N HIS A 53 12.00 2.85 -0.78
CA HIS A 53 12.04 1.40 -0.95
C HIS A 53 11.00 0.94 -1.95
N TYR A 54 11.40 0.18 -2.97
CA TYR A 54 10.49 -0.31 -4.00
C TYR A 54 10.87 -1.68 -4.55
N LEU A 55 9.87 -2.40 -5.03
CA LEU A 55 10.02 -3.58 -5.89
C LEU A 55 9.90 -3.12 -7.34
N ASP A 56 10.83 -3.54 -8.18
CA ASP A 56 10.84 -3.22 -9.60
C ASP A 56 10.42 -4.45 -10.41
N LEU A 57 9.21 -4.45 -10.93
CA LEU A 57 8.71 -5.56 -11.73
C LEU A 57 9.25 -5.46 -13.17
N PRO A 58 9.73 -6.56 -13.74
CA PRO A 58 10.32 -6.56 -15.09
C PRO A 58 9.28 -6.37 -16.20
N VAL A 59 8.02 -6.68 -15.91
CA VAL A 59 6.90 -6.55 -16.85
C VAL A 59 5.68 -6.01 -16.10
N ASN A 60 4.79 -5.35 -16.83
CA ASN A 60 3.52 -4.89 -16.26
C ASN A 60 2.61 -6.10 -15.98
N LEU A 61 2.29 -6.31 -14.72
CA LEU A 61 1.40 -7.38 -14.24
C LEU A 61 -0.02 -6.87 -13.98
N GLY A 62 -0.24 -5.57 -14.12
CA GLY A 62 -1.47 -4.92 -13.69
C GLY A 62 -1.58 -4.76 -12.17
N ILE A 63 -2.61 -4.04 -11.72
CA ILE A 63 -2.78 -3.71 -10.29
C ILE A 63 -2.84 -4.97 -9.41
N GLY A 64 -3.52 -6.00 -9.86
CA GLY A 64 -3.64 -7.27 -9.11
C GLY A 64 -2.29 -7.96 -8.93
N GLY A 65 -1.49 -8.06 -9.98
CA GLY A 65 -0.16 -8.68 -9.92
C GLY A 65 0.83 -7.86 -9.09
N GLY A 66 0.80 -6.54 -9.22
CA GLY A 66 1.63 -5.64 -8.42
C GLY A 66 1.31 -5.73 -6.92
N VAL A 67 0.02 -5.72 -6.58
CA VAL A 67 -0.43 -5.88 -5.19
C VAL A 67 -0.06 -7.25 -4.62
N GLN A 68 -0.22 -8.32 -5.41
CA GLN A 68 0.18 -9.66 -5.00
C GLN A 68 1.68 -9.73 -4.69
N ALA A 69 2.53 -9.12 -5.52
CA ALA A 69 3.97 -9.05 -5.26
C ALA A 69 4.27 -8.35 -3.93
N GLY A 70 3.55 -7.27 -3.61
CA GLY A 70 3.65 -6.57 -2.33
C GLY A 70 3.25 -7.44 -1.14
N TYR A 71 2.16 -8.19 -1.24
CA TYR A 71 1.75 -9.12 -0.18
C TYR A 71 2.74 -10.27 0.02
N MET A 72 3.29 -10.81 -1.08
CA MET A 72 4.35 -11.84 -0.99
C MET A 72 5.59 -11.28 -0.29
N TYR A 73 5.97 -10.04 -0.59
CA TYR A 73 7.06 -9.36 0.10
C TYR A 73 6.76 -9.22 1.59
N ALA A 74 5.57 -8.75 1.96
CA ALA A 74 5.15 -8.61 3.35
C ALA A 74 5.25 -9.94 4.11
N TYR A 75 4.72 -11.01 3.54
CA TYR A 75 4.76 -12.35 4.12
C TYR A 75 6.19 -12.84 4.35
N ARG A 76 7.06 -12.76 3.33
CA ARG A 76 8.46 -13.21 3.40
C ARG A 76 9.30 -12.43 4.38
N ASN A 77 8.96 -11.17 4.65
CA ASN A 77 9.69 -10.28 5.55
C ASN A 77 9.07 -10.18 6.95
N GLY A 78 8.10 -11.05 7.27
CA GLY A 78 7.54 -11.18 8.61
C GLY A 78 6.72 -9.98 9.07
N TYR A 79 5.98 -9.34 8.16
CA TYR A 79 5.03 -8.31 8.54
C TYR A 79 3.75 -8.95 9.10
N ASP A 80 3.23 -8.35 10.17
CA ASP A 80 2.00 -8.81 10.83
C ASP A 80 0.75 -8.34 10.08
N ILE A 81 0.82 -7.14 9.53
CA ILE A 81 -0.27 -6.50 8.77
C ILE A 81 0.31 -5.96 7.47
N ALA A 82 -0.40 -6.21 6.37
CA ALA A 82 -0.10 -5.64 5.08
C ALA A 82 -1.32 -4.88 4.54
N ILE A 83 -1.12 -3.66 4.07
CA ILE A 83 -2.18 -2.75 3.66
C ILE A 83 -1.88 -2.27 2.25
N GLN A 84 -2.86 -2.39 1.35
CA GLN A 84 -2.79 -1.75 0.05
C GLN A 84 -3.25 -0.30 0.15
N MET A 85 -2.50 0.61 -0.43
CA MET A 85 -2.86 2.03 -0.60
C MET A 85 -2.47 2.47 -2.01
N ASP A 86 -3.35 3.17 -2.73
CA ASP A 86 -3.04 3.61 -4.08
C ASP A 86 -2.05 4.78 -4.11
N GLY A 87 -1.26 4.83 -5.18
CA GLY A 87 -0.19 5.81 -5.37
C GLY A 87 -0.63 7.15 -5.95
N ASP A 88 -1.90 7.33 -6.26
CA ASP A 88 -2.44 8.50 -6.97
C ASP A 88 -2.68 9.74 -6.08
N GLY A 89 -2.33 9.66 -4.79
CA GLY A 89 -2.46 10.76 -3.84
C GLY A 89 -3.89 11.08 -3.39
N GLN A 90 -4.90 10.32 -3.83
CA GLN A 90 -6.31 10.57 -3.49
C GLN A 90 -6.73 10.04 -2.11
N HIS A 91 -5.78 9.39 -1.39
CA HIS A 91 -6.09 8.81 -0.09
C HIS A 91 -5.48 9.62 1.03
N PRO A 92 -6.33 10.06 1.98
CA PRO A 92 -5.81 10.62 3.20
C PRO A 92 -5.13 9.49 4.00
N ALA A 93 -3.81 9.59 4.18
CA ALA A 93 -3.06 8.71 5.07
C ALA A 93 -3.70 8.65 6.48
N SER A 94 -4.41 9.72 6.89
CA SER A 94 -5.17 9.79 8.14
C SER A 94 -6.27 8.74 8.30
N GLU A 95 -6.75 8.14 7.20
CA GLU A 95 -7.79 7.11 7.26
C GLU A 95 -7.21 5.70 7.51
N LEU A 96 -5.89 5.56 7.48
CA LEU A 96 -5.21 4.28 7.67
C LEU A 96 -5.52 3.64 9.02
N ASP A 97 -5.65 4.45 10.06
CA ASP A 97 -5.99 3.98 11.41
C ASP A 97 -7.33 3.25 11.46
N LYS A 98 -8.31 3.70 10.67
CA LYS A 98 -9.63 3.06 10.61
C LYS A 98 -9.58 1.64 10.04
N VAL A 99 -8.61 1.38 9.18
CA VAL A 99 -8.41 0.05 8.56
C VAL A 99 -7.56 -0.83 9.47
N ILE A 100 -6.62 -0.25 10.19
CA ILE A 100 -5.71 -0.97 11.09
C ILE A 100 -6.41 -1.37 12.39
N ALA A 101 -7.23 -0.50 12.96
CA ALA A 101 -7.82 -0.69 14.29
C ALA A 101 -8.61 -2.01 14.45
N PRO A 102 -9.46 -2.44 13.51
CA PRO A 102 -10.18 -3.71 13.64
C PRO A 102 -9.25 -4.93 13.64
N ILE A 103 -8.13 -4.87 12.91
CA ILE A 103 -7.15 -5.96 12.86
C ILE A 103 -6.32 -6.00 14.16
N LYS A 104 -5.86 -4.85 14.64
CA LYS A 104 -5.17 -4.74 15.92
C LYS A 104 -6.04 -5.21 17.09
N GLY A 105 -7.34 -4.92 17.03
CA GLY A 105 -8.31 -5.34 18.03
C GLY A 105 -8.80 -6.79 17.88
N GLU A 106 -8.20 -7.59 17.02
CA GLU A 106 -8.57 -8.99 16.75
C GLU A 106 -10.04 -9.21 16.36
N LYS A 107 -10.67 -8.16 15.82
CA LYS A 107 -12.07 -8.20 15.37
C LYS A 107 -12.22 -8.64 13.93
N ALA A 108 -11.15 -8.57 13.15
CA ALA A 108 -11.13 -8.94 11.74
C ALA A 108 -9.72 -9.37 11.30
N ASP A 109 -9.66 -10.31 10.37
CA ASP A 109 -8.41 -10.69 9.67
C ASP A 109 -8.24 -9.94 8.37
N ILE A 110 -9.35 -9.46 7.79
CA ILE A 110 -9.40 -8.68 6.56
C ILE A 110 -10.31 -7.49 6.77
N VAL A 111 -9.83 -6.30 6.45
CA VAL A 111 -10.62 -5.06 6.46
C VAL A 111 -10.56 -4.42 5.08
N VAL A 112 -11.72 -4.10 4.53
CA VAL A 112 -11.85 -3.36 3.29
C VAL A 112 -12.43 -2.00 3.60
N GLY A 113 -11.64 -0.95 3.45
CA GLY A 113 -12.09 0.43 3.59
C GLY A 113 -12.67 0.92 2.25
N ALA A 114 -13.95 1.32 2.25
CA ALA A 114 -14.55 2.06 1.15
C ALA A 114 -14.66 3.53 1.55
N PHE A 115 -13.88 4.40 0.91
CA PHE A 115 -14.01 5.84 1.12
C PHE A 115 -15.06 6.38 0.15
N CYS A 116 -16.25 6.65 0.68
CA CYS A 116 -17.32 7.31 -0.05
C CYS A 116 -17.13 8.82 0.10
N THR A 117 -16.52 9.46 -0.87
CA THR A 117 -16.76 10.87 -1.09
C THR A 117 -18.08 11.01 -1.83
N LEU A 118 -19.06 11.60 -1.15
CA LEU A 118 -20.34 12.00 -1.75
C LEU A 118 -20.07 12.87 -2.97
N TRP A 119 -20.04 12.28 -4.15
CA TRP A 119 -20.57 12.77 -5.40
C TRP A 119 -20.24 11.87 -6.60
N ARG A 120 -21.30 11.37 -7.21
CA ARG A 120 -21.46 10.79 -8.55
C ARG A 120 -20.21 10.28 -9.27
N SER A 121 -20.31 8.98 -9.58
CA SER A 121 -19.57 8.24 -10.60
C SER A 121 -18.06 8.08 -10.34
N GLN A 122 -17.77 7.03 -9.68
CA GLN A 122 -16.65 6.09 -9.77
C GLN A 122 -16.29 5.65 -8.36
N MET A 123 -16.75 4.45 -7.99
CA MET A 123 -16.18 3.73 -6.86
C MET A 123 -14.70 3.46 -7.17
N ARG A 124 -13.84 4.30 -6.66
CA ARG A 124 -12.41 4.04 -6.59
C ARG A 124 -12.05 4.19 -5.14
N PHE A 125 -12.18 3.09 -4.36
CA PHE A 125 -11.11 2.82 -3.44
C PHE A 125 -11.32 1.65 -2.51
N ARG A 126 -10.28 0.87 -2.38
CA ARG A 126 -10.20 -0.20 -1.40
C ARG A 126 -8.84 -0.14 -0.74
N ALA A 127 -8.77 0.29 0.51
CA ALA A 127 -7.67 -0.13 1.35
C ALA A 127 -8.01 -1.54 1.84
N VAL A 128 -7.18 -2.51 1.52
CA VAL A 128 -7.33 -3.88 2.02
C VAL A 128 -6.20 -4.12 3.00
N ALA A 129 -6.53 -4.26 4.27
CA ALA A 129 -5.58 -4.68 5.27
C ALA A 129 -5.75 -6.18 5.50
N LEU A 130 -4.66 -6.93 5.42
CA LEU A 130 -4.62 -8.37 5.68
C LEU A 130 -3.73 -8.63 6.89
N ARG A 131 -4.22 -9.44 7.83
CA ARG A 131 -3.39 -10.01 8.89
C ARG A 131 -2.58 -11.17 8.31
N SER A 132 -1.29 -11.24 8.63
CA SER A 132 -0.46 -12.38 8.24
C SER A 132 -0.97 -13.66 8.89
N ILE A 133 -1.22 -14.69 8.08
CA ILE A 133 -1.72 -16.00 8.53
C ILE A 133 -0.67 -16.78 9.33
N THR A 134 0.52 -16.24 9.55
CA THR A 134 1.61 -16.90 10.28
C THR A 134 1.33 -17.08 11.78
N ALA A 135 0.24 -16.52 12.29
CA ALA A 135 -0.13 -16.65 13.72
C ALA A 135 -1.22 -17.70 14.00
N ALA A 136 -1.62 -18.50 13.03
CA ALA A 136 -2.41 -19.68 13.32
C ALA A 136 -1.50 -20.71 14.00
N ARG A 137 -1.46 -20.68 15.32
CA ARG A 137 -0.91 -21.79 16.12
C ARG A 137 -1.77 -23.02 15.84
N PHE A 138 -1.15 -24.03 15.26
CA PHE A 138 -1.59 -25.40 15.41
C PHE A 138 -1.27 -25.89 16.84
#